data_8661d06325947b217228658162342b48
#
_entry.id   8661d06325947b217228658162342b48
#
_cell.length_a   1.000
_cell.length_b   1.000
_cell.length_c   1.000
_cell.angle_alpha   90.00
_cell.angle_beta   90.00
_cell.angle_gamma   90.00
#
_symmetry.space_group_name_H-M   'P 1'
#
loop_
_entity.id
_entity.type
_entity.pdbx_description
1 polymer ?
#
loop_
_entity_poly.entity_id
_entity_poly.type
_entity_poly.pdbx_seq_one_letter_code
_entity_poly.pdbx_strand_id
1 'polypeptide(L)'
;MKKIIFTVAAIFAFGFANAQDKKESNEGFAKGNVFLTGGFGFGSEKTGDNKTSTFNFSPAAAFFVTQNIAVGVRLDVSSSTEVQPSQADIKVNGFGGEVFGRYYFTPASKFSVFGELAVGFGGEKTTQGNNEFKSKTFGVNAGAGIAYHLSNHWSIEAGWAGLGFNSNDNGGNGADKTDNFGLNVDLSSINFGLNYKF
;
A
#
# COMPACT_ATOMS: atom_id res chain seq x y z
N MET A 1 16.10 2.46 10.63
CA MET A 1 14.96 3.38 10.80
C MET A 1 15.27 4.81 10.31
N LYS A 2 16.33 5.50 10.76
CA LYS A 2 16.63 6.88 10.32
C LYS A 2 16.75 7.04 8.80
N LYS A 3 17.40 6.10 8.06
CA LYS A 3 17.56 6.16 6.59
C LYS A 3 16.23 6.07 5.83
N ILE A 4 15.26 5.31 6.35
CA ILE A 4 13.93 5.14 5.74
C ILE A 4 13.13 6.44 5.86
N ILE A 5 13.17 7.10 7.01
CA ILE A 5 12.51 8.40 7.24
C ILE A 5 13.04 9.45 6.26
N PHE A 6 14.35 9.48 5.99
CA PHE A 6 14.94 10.40 5.02
C PHE A 6 14.51 10.11 3.58
N THR A 7 14.35 8.82 3.20
CA THR A 7 13.88 8.46 1.86
C THR A 7 12.42 8.85 1.65
N VAL A 8 11.57 8.62 2.64
CA VAL A 8 10.17 9.06 2.62
C VAL A 8 10.09 10.60 2.54
N ALA A 9 10.84 11.31 3.38
CA ALA A 9 10.89 12.77 3.36
C ALA A 9 11.39 13.33 2.02
N ALA A 10 12.35 12.67 1.36
CA ALA A 10 12.84 13.07 0.05
C ALA A 10 11.77 12.90 -1.04
N ILE A 11 11.01 11.79 -1.03
CA ILE A 11 9.89 11.57 -1.97
C ILE A 11 8.84 12.68 -1.82
N PHE A 12 8.50 13.03 -0.58
CA PHE A 12 7.56 14.13 -0.30
C PHE A 12 8.12 15.49 -0.78
N ALA A 13 9.42 15.76 -0.55
CA ALA A 13 10.05 17.02 -0.96
C ALA A 13 10.06 17.21 -2.49
N PHE A 14 10.30 16.14 -3.26
CA PHE A 14 10.21 16.19 -4.72
C PHE A 14 8.77 16.43 -5.22
N GLY A 15 7.76 15.88 -4.54
CA GLY A 15 6.35 16.15 -4.83
C GLY A 15 6.02 17.63 -4.67
N PHE A 16 6.45 18.26 -3.58
CA PHE A 16 6.20 19.68 -3.31
C PHE A 16 6.90 20.62 -4.30
N ALA A 17 8.14 20.31 -4.72
CA ALA A 17 8.90 21.15 -5.65
C ALA A 17 8.24 21.27 -7.04
N ASN A 18 7.54 20.24 -7.50
CA ASN A 18 6.86 20.23 -8.80
C ASN A 18 5.42 20.76 -8.76
N ALA A 19 4.84 20.96 -7.56
CA ALA A 19 3.46 21.38 -7.39
C ALA A 19 3.25 22.90 -7.47
N GLN A 20 4.32 23.70 -7.37
CA GLN A 20 4.23 25.15 -7.20
C GLN A 20 3.91 25.96 -8.48
N ASP A 21 3.93 25.34 -9.68
CA ASP A 21 3.85 26.08 -10.96
C ASP A 21 2.57 25.83 -11.78
N LYS A 22 1.46 25.33 -11.20
CA LYS A 22 0.27 25.00 -12.00
C LYS A 22 -0.98 25.77 -11.61
N LYS A 23 -1.56 26.43 -12.64
CA LYS A 23 -2.92 26.99 -12.67
C LYS A 23 -3.94 25.98 -12.15
N GLU A 24 -4.97 26.50 -11.44
CA GLU A 24 -6.13 25.77 -10.96
C GLU A 24 -6.54 24.62 -11.90
N SER A 25 -6.39 23.40 -11.42
CA SER A 25 -6.84 22.23 -12.15
C SER A 25 -8.33 22.03 -11.87
N ASN A 26 -9.10 21.79 -12.92
CA ASN A 26 -10.47 21.30 -12.86
C ASN A 26 -10.56 20.07 -11.94
N GLU A 27 -11.76 19.75 -11.47
CA GLU A 27 -12.02 18.49 -10.78
C GLU A 27 -11.38 17.33 -11.58
N GLY A 28 -10.68 16.42 -10.90
CA GLY A 28 -9.98 15.29 -11.53
C GLY A 28 -8.46 15.43 -11.59
N PHE A 29 -7.84 14.49 -12.30
CA PHE A 29 -6.39 14.43 -12.50
C PHE A 29 -6.00 14.91 -13.90
N ALA A 30 -4.80 15.47 -14.02
CA ALA A 30 -4.21 15.89 -15.28
C ALA A 30 -2.72 15.55 -15.32
N LYS A 31 -2.14 15.52 -16.53
CA LYS A 31 -0.69 15.35 -16.71
C LYS A 31 0.09 16.33 -15.85
N GLY A 32 1.08 15.79 -15.13
CA GLY A 32 1.96 16.52 -14.25
C GLY A 32 1.38 16.79 -12.86
N ASN A 33 0.16 16.33 -12.53
CA ASN A 33 -0.29 16.34 -11.15
C ASN A 33 0.52 15.34 -10.34
N VAL A 34 0.81 15.72 -9.10
CA VAL A 34 1.32 14.85 -8.05
C VAL A 34 0.20 14.59 -7.08
N PHE A 35 0.05 13.37 -6.61
CA PHE A 35 -0.85 13.07 -5.53
C PHE A 35 -0.18 12.18 -4.48
N LEU A 36 -0.58 12.38 -3.25
CA LEU A 36 -0.27 11.50 -2.13
C LEU A 36 -1.51 10.69 -1.83
N THR A 37 -1.31 9.41 -1.60
CA THR A 37 -2.37 8.50 -1.15
C THR A 37 -1.83 7.66 -0.01
N GLY A 38 -2.71 7.02 0.70
CA GLY A 38 -2.31 6.06 1.72
C GLY A 38 -3.49 5.56 2.50
N GLY A 39 -3.30 4.37 3.05
CA GLY A 39 -4.22 3.73 3.96
C GLY A 39 -3.59 3.54 5.32
N PHE A 40 -4.42 3.52 6.33
CA PHE A 40 -4.06 3.03 7.65
C PHE A 40 -5.15 2.09 8.13
N GLY A 41 -4.75 1.07 8.88
CA GLY A 41 -5.67 0.13 9.48
C GLY A 41 -5.21 -0.23 10.88
N PHE A 42 -6.16 -0.41 11.75
CA PHE A 42 -5.94 -0.99 13.07
C PHE A 42 -7.07 -1.97 13.38
N GLY A 43 -6.75 -3.03 14.07
CA GLY A 43 -7.70 -4.04 14.48
C GLY A 43 -7.35 -4.60 15.85
N SER A 44 -8.37 -5.06 16.55
CA SER A 44 -8.21 -5.84 17.77
C SER A 44 -9.30 -6.88 17.82
N GLU A 45 -8.89 -8.13 17.95
CA GLU A 45 -9.78 -9.29 18.09
C GLU A 45 -9.46 -9.99 19.41
N LYS A 46 -10.49 -10.42 20.12
CA LYS A 46 -10.35 -11.20 21.35
C LYS A 46 -11.22 -12.44 21.27
N THR A 47 -10.60 -13.61 21.44
CA THR A 47 -11.28 -14.90 21.47
C THR A 47 -10.87 -15.63 22.74
N GLY A 48 -11.76 -15.68 23.72
CA GLY A 48 -11.41 -16.17 25.06
C GLY A 48 -10.38 -15.26 25.71
N ASP A 49 -9.22 -15.83 26.07
CA ASP A 49 -8.10 -15.11 26.66
C ASP A 49 -7.03 -14.70 25.62
N ASN A 50 -7.15 -15.15 24.38
CA ASN A 50 -6.25 -14.76 23.30
C ASN A 50 -6.68 -13.39 22.73
N LYS A 51 -5.69 -12.51 22.49
CA LYS A 51 -5.92 -11.19 21.92
C LYS A 51 -4.94 -10.96 20.78
N THR A 52 -5.47 -10.62 19.59
CA THR A 52 -4.68 -10.16 18.45
C THR A 52 -4.90 -8.68 18.24
N SER A 53 -3.83 -7.92 18.06
CA SER A 53 -3.86 -6.50 17.73
C SER A 53 -3.05 -6.28 16.45
N THR A 54 -3.63 -5.57 15.49
CA THR A 54 -3.01 -5.31 14.18
C THR A 54 -2.93 -3.82 13.89
N PHE A 55 -1.87 -3.41 13.20
CA PHE A 55 -1.67 -2.07 12.67
C PHE A 55 -1.07 -2.16 11.28
N ASN A 56 -1.59 -1.38 10.33
CA ASN A 56 -1.07 -1.26 8.98
C ASN A 56 -1.02 0.21 8.58
N PHE A 57 0.06 0.60 7.87
CA PHE A 57 0.21 1.93 7.31
C PHE A 57 0.91 1.84 5.95
N SER A 58 0.27 2.34 4.89
CA SER A 58 0.71 2.19 3.50
C SER A 58 0.68 3.54 2.76
N PRO A 59 1.62 4.45 3.03
CA PRO A 59 1.71 5.73 2.32
C PRO A 59 2.25 5.53 0.90
N ALA A 60 1.72 6.28 -0.06
CA ALA A 60 2.17 6.28 -1.44
C ALA A 60 2.20 7.68 -2.03
N ALA A 61 3.07 7.87 -3.02
CA ALA A 61 3.15 9.07 -3.84
C ALA A 61 3.17 8.69 -5.31
N ALA A 62 2.47 9.44 -6.14
CA ALA A 62 2.42 9.20 -7.57
C ALA A 62 2.37 10.50 -8.38
N PHE A 63 2.81 10.40 -9.62
CA PHE A 63 2.90 11.49 -10.58
C PHE A 63 2.25 11.09 -11.91
N PHE A 64 1.42 11.96 -12.47
CA PHE A 64 0.80 11.75 -13.77
C PHE A 64 1.77 12.03 -14.91
N VAL A 65 2.34 10.98 -15.50
CA VAL A 65 3.27 11.08 -16.65
C VAL A 65 2.53 11.39 -17.95
N THR A 66 1.27 10.99 -18.05
CA THR A 66 0.33 11.38 -19.11
C THR A 66 -0.99 11.85 -18.49
N GLN A 67 -1.99 12.16 -19.31
CA GLN A 67 -3.32 12.48 -18.82
C GLN A 67 -3.99 11.31 -18.09
N ASN A 68 -3.71 10.08 -18.50
CA ASN A 68 -4.37 8.87 -18.01
C ASN A 68 -3.47 7.98 -17.15
N ILE A 69 -2.13 8.14 -17.22
CA ILE A 69 -1.18 7.25 -16.58
C ILE A 69 -0.47 7.97 -15.45
N ALA A 70 -0.57 7.42 -14.26
CA ALA A 70 0.25 7.80 -13.11
C ALA A 70 1.25 6.68 -12.80
N VAL A 71 2.45 7.06 -12.37
CA VAL A 71 3.46 6.15 -11.83
C VAL A 71 3.80 6.58 -10.41
N GLY A 72 4.07 5.61 -9.54
CA GLY A 72 4.25 5.92 -8.14
C GLY A 72 5.04 4.87 -7.38
N VAL A 73 5.25 5.18 -6.11
CA VAL A 73 5.86 4.28 -5.13
C VAL A 73 4.97 4.21 -3.89
N ARG A 74 4.92 3.03 -3.29
CA ARG A 74 4.20 2.77 -2.04
C ARG A 74 5.15 2.12 -1.05
N LEU A 75 5.01 2.46 0.22
CA LEU A 75 5.67 1.79 1.33
C LEU A 75 4.61 1.11 2.18
N ASP A 76 4.91 -0.06 2.70
CA ASP A 76 4.02 -0.83 3.55
C ASP A 76 4.71 -1.11 4.88
N VAL A 77 4.04 -0.78 5.97
CA VAL A 77 4.47 -1.07 7.33
C VAL A 77 3.33 -1.78 8.04
N SER A 78 3.60 -2.93 8.59
CA SER A 78 2.62 -3.70 9.34
C SER A 78 3.18 -4.17 10.68
N SER A 79 2.30 -4.30 11.66
CA SER A 79 2.62 -4.89 12.95
C SER A 79 1.41 -5.68 13.44
N SER A 80 1.65 -6.89 13.90
CA SER A 80 0.65 -7.72 14.57
C SER A 80 1.23 -8.26 15.87
N THR A 81 0.43 -8.26 16.92
CA THR A 81 0.80 -8.88 18.21
C THR A 81 -0.33 -9.79 18.64
N GLU A 82 -0.01 -11.03 18.86
CA GLU A 82 -0.92 -12.03 19.43
C GLU A 82 -0.46 -12.37 20.84
N VAL A 83 -1.31 -12.07 21.80
CA VAL A 83 -1.12 -12.37 23.23
C VAL A 83 -1.83 -13.67 23.57
N GLN A 84 -1.08 -14.63 24.13
CA GLN A 84 -1.57 -15.94 24.54
C GLN A 84 -1.24 -16.16 26.04
N PRO A 85 -2.21 -16.43 26.91
CA PRO A 85 -2.00 -16.43 28.38
C PRO A 85 -0.96 -17.43 28.89
N SER A 86 -0.69 -18.51 28.13
CA SER A 86 0.20 -19.60 28.56
C SER A 86 1.46 -19.72 27.69
N GLN A 87 1.68 -18.81 26.77
CA GLN A 87 2.81 -18.83 25.84
C GLN A 87 3.38 -17.42 25.67
N ALA A 88 4.61 -17.35 25.14
CA ALA A 88 5.20 -16.07 24.79
C ALA A 88 4.41 -15.43 23.63
N ASP A 89 4.19 -14.12 23.73
CA ASP A 89 3.54 -13.33 22.68
C ASP A 89 4.21 -13.57 21.32
N ILE A 90 3.38 -13.67 20.28
CA ILE A 90 3.84 -13.70 18.90
C ILE A 90 3.75 -12.26 18.35
N LYS A 91 4.89 -11.71 17.93
CA LYS A 91 5.00 -10.40 17.31
C LYS A 91 5.47 -10.54 15.87
N VAL A 92 4.67 -10.02 14.94
CA VAL A 92 4.97 -10.01 13.52
C VAL A 92 5.10 -8.56 13.07
N ASN A 93 6.25 -8.20 12.49
CA ASN A 93 6.49 -6.87 11.94
C ASN A 93 6.88 -7.00 10.48
N GLY A 94 6.14 -6.34 9.61
CA GLY A 94 6.36 -6.29 8.18
C GLY A 94 6.83 -4.91 7.71
N PHE A 95 7.69 -4.92 6.69
CA PHE A 95 8.08 -3.74 5.96
C PHE A 95 8.23 -4.11 4.48
N GLY A 96 7.65 -3.28 3.60
CA GLY A 96 7.72 -3.47 2.17
C GLY A 96 7.78 -2.17 1.40
N GLY A 97 8.02 -2.30 0.12
CA GLY A 97 7.94 -1.21 -0.83
C GLY A 97 7.64 -1.73 -2.22
N GLU A 98 6.87 -0.96 -2.96
CA GLU A 98 6.53 -1.29 -4.34
C GLU A 98 6.57 -0.07 -5.24
N VAL A 99 6.78 -0.31 -6.52
CA VAL A 99 6.55 0.64 -7.60
C VAL A 99 5.27 0.24 -8.32
N PHE A 100 4.46 1.21 -8.70
CA PHE A 100 3.21 0.93 -9.40
C PHE A 100 2.97 1.87 -10.56
N GLY A 101 2.23 1.38 -11.55
CA GLY A 101 1.65 2.14 -12.64
C GLY A 101 0.14 2.03 -12.59
N ARG A 102 -0.56 3.15 -12.74
CA ARG A 102 -2.02 3.22 -12.69
C ARG A 102 -2.57 3.89 -13.92
N TYR A 103 -3.54 3.26 -14.58
CA TYR A 103 -4.25 3.81 -15.71
C TYR A 103 -5.66 4.24 -15.29
N TYR A 104 -5.97 5.51 -15.44
CA TYR A 104 -7.29 6.08 -15.18
C TYR A 104 -8.08 6.21 -16.48
N PHE A 105 -9.28 5.66 -16.54
CA PHE A 105 -10.11 5.69 -17.75
C PHE A 105 -10.71 7.07 -18.02
N THR A 106 -11.13 7.78 -16.95
CA THR A 106 -11.74 9.11 -17.02
C THR A 106 -11.12 10.06 -15.98
N PRO A 107 -9.79 10.36 -16.08
CA PRO A 107 -9.08 11.06 -15.01
C PRO A 107 -9.57 12.48 -14.72
N ALA A 108 -10.06 13.19 -15.75
CA ALA A 108 -10.58 14.55 -15.62
C ALA A 108 -12.03 14.62 -15.12
N SER A 109 -12.68 13.47 -14.89
CA SER A 109 -14.05 13.40 -14.40
C SER A 109 -14.09 13.29 -12.89
N LYS A 110 -15.19 13.71 -12.28
CA LYS A 110 -15.44 13.58 -10.85
C LYS A 110 -15.40 12.12 -10.37
N PHE A 111 -15.72 11.17 -11.25
CA PHE A 111 -15.64 9.76 -11.03
C PHE A 111 -14.73 9.12 -12.08
N SER A 112 -13.79 8.31 -11.65
CA SER A 112 -12.88 7.57 -12.54
C SER A 112 -12.67 6.13 -12.07
N VAL A 113 -12.70 5.20 -13.01
CA VAL A 113 -12.23 3.83 -12.81
C VAL A 113 -10.74 3.80 -13.11
N PHE A 114 -9.98 3.01 -12.37
CA PHE A 114 -8.57 2.79 -12.65
C PHE A 114 -8.18 1.31 -12.57
N GLY A 115 -7.16 0.96 -13.35
CA GLY A 115 -6.41 -0.29 -13.21
C GLY A 115 -5.00 0.01 -12.71
N GLU A 116 -4.46 -0.81 -11.84
CA GLU A 116 -3.11 -0.68 -11.27
C GLU A 116 -2.31 -1.95 -11.51
N LEU A 117 -1.03 -1.80 -11.85
CA LEU A 117 -0.03 -2.86 -11.85
C LEU A 117 1.10 -2.45 -10.91
N ALA A 118 1.48 -3.35 -10.00
CA ALA A 118 2.51 -3.10 -9.01
C ALA A 118 3.52 -4.24 -8.95
N VAL A 119 4.77 -3.90 -8.67
CA VAL A 119 5.86 -4.83 -8.38
C VAL A 119 6.52 -4.40 -7.08
N GLY A 120 6.65 -5.33 -6.15
CA GLY A 120 7.14 -5.01 -4.82
C GLY A 120 8.01 -6.08 -4.18
N PHE A 121 8.71 -5.65 -3.14
CA PHE A 121 9.49 -6.49 -2.25
C PHE A 121 9.13 -6.15 -0.81
N GLY A 122 9.06 -7.19 0.02
CA GLY A 122 8.79 -7.03 1.44
C GLY A 122 9.65 -7.96 2.28
N GLY A 123 9.62 -7.73 3.56
CA GLY A 123 10.20 -8.61 4.56
C GLY A 123 9.36 -8.60 5.82
N GLU A 124 9.30 -9.74 6.46
CA GLU A 124 8.59 -9.95 7.69
C GLU A 124 9.51 -10.53 8.76
N LYS A 125 9.33 -10.08 9.98
CA LYS A 125 10.04 -10.59 11.16
C LYS A 125 9.00 -11.05 12.17
N THR A 126 9.01 -12.34 12.45
CA THR A 126 8.22 -12.98 13.52
C THR A 126 9.10 -13.23 14.71
N THR A 127 8.64 -12.85 15.89
CA THR A 127 9.34 -13.06 17.17
C THR A 127 8.39 -13.75 18.16
N GLN A 128 8.85 -14.84 18.76
CA GLN A 128 8.13 -15.52 19.83
C GLN A 128 9.13 -15.93 20.92
N GLY A 129 9.03 -15.30 22.09
CA GLY A 129 10.03 -15.45 23.15
C GLY A 129 11.43 -15.05 22.66
N ASN A 130 12.38 -16.00 22.69
CA ASN A 130 13.74 -15.81 22.21
C ASN A 130 13.94 -16.23 20.73
N ASN A 131 12.91 -16.76 20.09
CA ASN A 131 12.98 -17.20 18.70
C ASN A 131 12.64 -16.04 17.76
N GLU A 132 13.46 -15.88 16.73
CA GLU A 132 13.29 -14.89 15.68
C GLU A 132 13.32 -15.59 14.31
N PHE A 133 12.31 -15.33 13.51
CA PHE A 133 12.20 -15.81 12.14
C PHE A 133 12.02 -14.62 11.20
N LYS A 134 12.71 -14.65 10.07
CA LYS A 134 12.63 -13.60 9.04
C LYS A 134 12.33 -14.22 7.70
N SER A 135 11.43 -13.62 6.94
CA SER A 135 11.15 -14.01 5.56
C SER A 135 11.17 -12.78 4.64
N LYS A 136 11.33 -13.03 3.34
CA LYS A 136 11.27 -12.02 2.29
C LYS A 136 10.25 -12.44 1.26
N THR A 137 9.54 -11.44 0.73
CA THR A 137 8.51 -11.65 -0.29
C THR A 137 8.83 -10.77 -1.49
N PHE A 138 8.66 -11.34 -2.67
CA PHE A 138 8.56 -10.63 -3.94
C PHE A 138 7.14 -10.78 -4.46
N GLY A 139 6.55 -9.71 -4.99
CA GLY A 139 5.18 -9.74 -5.51
C GLY A 139 5.02 -8.96 -6.80
N VAL A 140 4.11 -9.46 -7.65
CA VAL A 140 3.57 -8.75 -8.81
C VAL A 140 2.06 -8.79 -8.69
N ASN A 141 1.43 -7.61 -8.65
CA ASN A 141 0.01 -7.49 -8.39
C ASN A 141 -0.64 -6.59 -9.43
N ALA A 142 -1.82 -6.98 -9.88
CA ALA A 142 -2.71 -6.14 -10.68
C ALA A 142 -4.00 -5.91 -9.91
N GLY A 143 -4.54 -4.70 -9.97
CA GLY A 143 -5.74 -4.34 -9.24
C GLY A 143 -6.66 -3.43 -10.04
N ALA A 144 -7.90 -3.32 -9.60
CA ALA A 144 -8.87 -2.37 -10.13
C ALA A 144 -9.56 -1.63 -9.00
N GLY A 145 -9.91 -0.37 -9.28
CA GLY A 145 -10.57 0.49 -8.31
C GLY A 145 -11.29 1.66 -8.97
N ILE A 146 -11.92 2.44 -8.12
CA ILE A 146 -12.56 3.71 -8.46
C ILE A 146 -11.95 4.84 -7.64
N ALA A 147 -11.93 6.03 -8.24
CA ALA A 147 -11.62 7.28 -7.56
C ALA A 147 -12.80 8.24 -7.70
N TYR A 148 -13.13 8.95 -6.63
CA TYR A 148 -14.15 9.98 -6.61
C TYR A 148 -13.57 11.28 -6.04
N HIS A 149 -13.59 12.34 -6.85
CA HIS A 149 -13.07 13.65 -6.46
C HIS A 149 -14.09 14.40 -5.60
N LEU A 150 -13.68 14.71 -4.37
CA LEU A 150 -14.46 15.51 -3.41
C LEU A 150 -14.28 17.01 -3.66
N SER A 151 -13.08 17.38 -4.09
CA SER A 151 -12.67 18.74 -4.40
C SER A 151 -11.49 18.75 -5.40
N ASN A 152 -10.96 19.92 -5.72
CA ASN A 152 -9.76 20.06 -6.57
C ASN A 152 -8.52 19.36 -5.98
N HIS A 153 -8.44 19.18 -4.68
CA HIS A 153 -7.30 18.59 -3.98
C HIS A 153 -7.58 17.22 -3.39
N TRP A 154 -8.82 16.94 -3.00
CA TRP A 154 -9.16 15.73 -2.27
C TRP A 154 -9.96 14.76 -3.11
N SER A 155 -9.58 13.50 -3.09
CA SER A 155 -10.37 12.39 -3.61
C SER A 155 -10.32 11.19 -2.68
N ILE A 156 -11.36 10.37 -2.74
CA ILE A 156 -11.39 9.05 -2.12
C ILE A 156 -11.25 8.02 -3.22
N GLU A 157 -10.64 6.90 -2.87
CA GLU A 157 -10.55 5.75 -3.77
C GLU A 157 -11.00 4.48 -3.07
N ALA A 158 -11.46 3.52 -3.84
CA ALA A 158 -11.84 2.20 -3.37
C ALA A 158 -11.33 1.14 -4.35
N GLY A 159 -10.59 0.16 -3.84
CA GLY A 159 -10.14 -1.02 -4.56
C GLY A 159 -10.92 -2.25 -4.11
N TRP A 160 -11.37 -3.09 -5.06
CA TRP A 160 -12.16 -4.29 -4.74
C TRP A 160 -11.75 -5.54 -5.51
N ALA A 161 -10.83 -5.43 -6.45
CA ALA A 161 -10.37 -6.56 -7.23
C ALA A 161 -8.86 -6.57 -7.33
N GLY A 162 -8.27 -7.73 -7.23
CA GLY A 162 -6.84 -7.92 -7.37
C GLY A 162 -6.48 -9.31 -7.87
N LEU A 163 -5.46 -9.36 -8.72
CA LEU A 163 -4.79 -10.56 -9.19
C LEU A 163 -3.34 -10.44 -8.77
N GLY A 164 -2.78 -11.45 -8.12
CA GLY A 164 -1.41 -11.36 -7.64
C GLY A 164 -0.64 -12.66 -7.71
N PHE A 165 0.66 -12.52 -7.93
CA PHE A 165 1.65 -13.55 -7.70
C PHE A 165 2.60 -13.07 -6.61
N ASN A 166 2.81 -13.89 -5.58
CA ASN A 166 3.71 -13.60 -4.48
C ASN A 166 4.58 -14.83 -4.21
N SER A 167 5.88 -14.60 -4.06
CA SER A 167 6.88 -15.61 -3.72
C SER A 167 7.54 -15.25 -2.40
N ASN A 168 7.46 -16.13 -1.40
CA ASN A 168 8.06 -15.97 -0.07
C ASN A 168 9.20 -16.97 0.10
N ASP A 169 10.35 -16.51 0.59
CA ASP A 169 11.56 -17.34 0.78
C ASP A 169 11.53 -18.19 2.07
N ASN A 170 10.48 -18.05 2.90
CA ASN A 170 10.29 -18.78 4.13
C ASN A 170 11.52 -18.81 5.04
N GLY A 171 12.30 -17.70 5.06
CA GLY A 171 13.49 -17.57 5.89
C GLY A 171 14.81 -17.89 5.17
N GLY A 172 14.79 -18.22 3.90
CA GLY A 172 15.96 -18.52 3.09
C GLY A 172 16.69 -19.81 3.55
N ASN A 173 18.02 -19.86 3.38
CA ASN A 173 18.94 -20.89 3.90
C ASN A 173 18.44 -22.34 3.82
N GLY A 174 17.91 -22.75 2.63
CA GLY A 174 17.46 -24.12 2.37
C GLY A 174 15.97 -24.37 2.68
N ALA A 175 15.22 -23.38 3.09
CA ALA A 175 13.76 -23.47 3.15
C ALA A 175 13.16 -23.46 1.74
N ASP A 176 12.16 -24.29 1.51
CA ASP A 176 11.39 -24.25 0.26
C ASP A 176 10.59 -22.93 0.17
N LYS A 177 10.58 -22.33 -1.02
CA LYS A 177 9.79 -21.13 -1.27
C LYS A 177 8.31 -21.47 -1.34
N THR A 178 7.49 -20.55 -0.89
CA THR A 178 6.04 -20.61 -1.09
C THR A 178 5.64 -19.62 -2.18
N ASP A 179 5.12 -20.13 -3.28
CA ASP A 179 4.59 -19.34 -4.39
C ASP A 179 3.07 -19.39 -4.34
N ASN A 180 2.45 -18.20 -4.34
CA ASN A 180 1.01 -18.04 -4.32
C ASN A 180 0.58 -17.23 -5.55
N PHE A 181 -0.40 -17.75 -6.26
CA PHE A 181 -1.14 -17.02 -7.28
C PHE A 181 -2.61 -16.96 -6.88
N GLY A 182 -3.19 -15.78 -6.91
CA GLY A 182 -4.56 -15.60 -6.48
C GLY A 182 -5.28 -14.51 -7.26
N LEU A 183 -6.56 -14.74 -7.49
CA LEU A 183 -7.52 -13.73 -7.94
C LEU A 183 -8.51 -13.49 -6.81
N ASN A 184 -8.63 -12.26 -6.37
CA ASN A 184 -9.64 -11.85 -5.41
C ASN A 184 -10.53 -10.77 -6.04
N VAL A 185 -11.83 -11.02 -6.03
CA VAL A 185 -12.88 -10.05 -6.37
C VAL A 185 -13.88 -10.08 -5.21
N ASP A 186 -13.71 -9.18 -4.27
CA ASP A 186 -14.50 -9.16 -3.05
C ASP A 186 -15.08 -7.77 -2.81
N LEU A 187 -16.39 -7.66 -3.03
CA LEU A 187 -17.15 -6.44 -2.77
C LEU A 187 -17.51 -6.25 -1.28
N SER A 188 -17.24 -7.25 -0.44
CA SER A 188 -17.42 -7.15 1.01
C SER A 188 -16.17 -6.65 1.74
N SER A 189 -14.99 -6.68 1.07
CA SER A 189 -13.69 -6.27 1.61
C SER A 189 -13.09 -5.13 0.78
N ILE A 190 -13.80 -4.00 0.71
CA ILE A 190 -13.37 -2.82 -0.04
C ILE A 190 -12.28 -2.08 0.75
N ASN A 191 -11.13 -1.85 0.11
CA ASN A 191 -10.08 -1.01 0.67
C ASN A 191 -10.29 0.44 0.26
N PHE A 192 -10.40 1.32 1.24
CA PHE A 192 -10.54 2.76 1.01
C PHE A 192 -9.20 3.49 1.17
N GLY A 193 -8.95 4.43 0.28
CA GLY A 193 -7.82 5.34 0.34
C GLY A 193 -8.28 6.79 0.26
N LEU A 194 -7.49 7.69 0.85
CA LEU A 194 -7.65 9.12 0.74
C LEU A 194 -6.48 9.68 -0.06
N ASN A 195 -6.76 10.47 -1.08
CA ASN A 195 -5.75 11.11 -1.92
C ASN A 195 -5.78 12.61 -1.72
N TYR A 196 -4.59 13.18 -1.68
CA TYR A 196 -4.38 14.61 -1.75
C TYR A 196 -3.56 14.96 -3.00
N LYS A 197 -4.14 15.78 -3.88
CA LYS A 197 -3.54 16.26 -5.12
C LYS A 197 -3.00 17.68 -4.93
N PHE A 198 -1.79 17.90 -5.38
CA PHE A 198 -1.11 19.19 -5.39
C PHE A 198 -1.40 19.97 -6.68
#